data_facc4c811a6376576b313a99479ebb8d
#
_entry.id   facc4c811a6376576b313a99479ebb8d
#
_cell.length_a   1.000
_cell.length_b   1.000
_cell.length_c   1.000
_cell.angle_alpha   90.00
_cell.angle_beta   90.00
_cell.angle_gamma   90.00
#
_symmetry.space_group_name_H-M   'P 1'
#
loop_
_entity.id
_entity.type
_entity.pdbx_description
1 polymer ?
#
loop_
_entity_poly.entity_id
_entity_poly.type
_entity_poly.pdbx_seq_one_letter_code
_entity_poly.pdbx_strand_id
1 'polypeptide(L)'
;DPFDPVVKKTKIHPEGAVFARGACDDKGQMFMHLKAFEAMYKSGELSCNVKFMFEGEEEVGSSNLEKFVRSNVELLKADVVLVSDTGIINNTTPSICVGLRGLSYVEVEVTGPNRDLHSGLYGGAVANPINVLSKMIASLHNENGTINIPGFYNDVIEVSNMDRKEMAKAPFNLSEYMLDLSIDNVHGEDGFTTNERNSIRPTLDVNGIWGGYIGQGAKTVLPSKAHAKISMRLVPNQSSEKITNLFKSHFKKIAPEYVKVKVTPHHGGEGVVIPTDFPAYLAAKNAMETTFGKTPIPVRSGGSIPIVPMFEEVLGLKTILLGFGLDSDVIHSPNEHFGLFNFYKGIETIPHFYKNYANLML
;
A
#
# COMPACT_ATOMS: atom_id res chain seq x y z
N ASP A 1 -16.05 7.88 -19.85
CA ASP A 1 -16.70 7.88 -18.54
C ASP A 1 -16.13 6.73 -17.71
N PRO A 2 -15.62 6.97 -16.48
CA PRO A 2 -15.01 5.91 -15.65
C PRO A 2 -16.01 4.86 -15.15
N PHE A 3 -17.30 5.13 -15.24
CA PHE A 3 -18.39 4.23 -14.80
C PHE A 3 -19.16 3.59 -15.96
N ASP A 4 -18.70 3.80 -17.20
CA ASP A 4 -19.21 3.14 -18.40
C ASP A 4 -18.14 2.20 -18.95
N PRO A 5 -18.16 0.90 -18.57
CA PRO A 5 -17.09 -0.02 -18.84
C PRO A 5 -16.96 -0.33 -20.33
N VAL A 6 -15.74 -0.32 -20.83
CA VAL A 6 -15.44 -0.68 -22.22
C VAL A 6 -14.32 -1.72 -22.27
N VAL A 7 -14.43 -2.66 -23.20
CA VAL A 7 -13.38 -3.64 -23.46
C VAL A 7 -12.50 -3.14 -24.60
N LYS A 8 -11.18 -3.03 -24.36
CA LYS A 8 -10.19 -2.62 -25.37
C LYS A 8 -8.98 -3.54 -25.33
N LYS A 9 -8.39 -3.77 -26.49
CA LYS A 9 -7.08 -4.45 -26.60
C LYS A 9 -5.96 -3.43 -26.39
N THR A 10 -4.94 -3.85 -25.67
CA THR A 10 -3.70 -3.07 -25.50
C THR A 10 -2.49 -3.94 -25.87
N LYS A 11 -1.31 -3.33 -25.89
CA LYS A 11 -0.05 -4.07 -26.10
C LYS A 11 0.19 -5.11 -25.00
N ILE A 12 -0.19 -4.79 -23.76
CA ILE A 12 -0.03 -5.67 -22.58
C ILE A 12 -1.17 -6.68 -22.50
N HIS A 13 -2.38 -6.29 -22.89
CA HIS A 13 -3.58 -7.11 -22.88
C HIS A 13 -4.10 -7.35 -24.31
N PRO A 14 -3.45 -8.22 -25.09
CA PRO A 14 -3.84 -8.51 -26.49
C PRO A 14 -5.20 -9.20 -26.59
N GLU A 15 -5.64 -9.89 -25.55
CA GLU A 15 -6.97 -10.51 -25.45
C GLU A 15 -8.06 -9.50 -25.08
N GLY A 16 -7.67 -8.34 -24.55
CA GLY A 16 -8.51 -7.26 -24.09
C GLY A 16 -8.37 -7.00 -22.60
N ALA A 17 -8.77 -5.80 -22.19
CA ALA A 17 -8.93 -5.40 -20.79
C ALA A 17 -10.23 -4.62 -20.64
N VAL A 18 -10.85 -4.72 -19.48
CA VAL A 18 -12.02 -3.93 -19.07
C VAL A 18 -11.53 -2.62 -18.50
N PHE A 19 -11.85 -1.51 -19.14
CA PHE A 19 -11.52 -0.16 -18.70
C PHE A 19 -12.71 0.42 -17.95
N ALA A 20 -12.58 0.58 -16.65
CA ALA A 20 -13.53 1.28 -15.77
C ALA A 20 -12.90 1.48 -14.39
N ARG A 21 -13.42 2.41 -13.59
CA ARG A 21 -13.08 2.56 -12.18
C ARG A 21 -13.52 1.31 -11.39
N GLY A 22 -12.60 0.74 -10.58
CA GLY A 22 -12.81 -0.48 -9.83
C GLY A 22 -12.66 -1.76 -10.68
N ALA A 23 -12.20 -1.66 -11.94
CA ALA A 23 -12.04 -2.84 -12.79
C ALA A 23 -10.94 -3.77 -12.28
N CYS A 24 -9.81 -3.23 -11.82
CA CYS A 24 -8.74 -4.00 -11.20
C CYS A 24 -8.83 -3.92 -9.67
N ASP A 25 -9.16 -2.74 -9.14
CA ASP A 25 -9.15 -2.42 -7.73
C ASP A 25 -10.57 -2.03 -7.26
N ASP A 26 -11.36 -3.00 -6.73
CA ASP A 26 -11.07 -4.45 -6.64
C ASP A 26 -12.24 -5.30 -7.18
N LYS A 27 -13.23 -4.69 -7.85
CA LYS A 27 -14.45 -5.39 -8.32
C LYS A 27 -14.16 -6.56 -9.26
N GLY A 28 -13.16 -6.41 -10.14
CA GLY A 28 -12.75 -7.45 -11.06
C GLY A 28 -12.18 -8.66 -10.32
N GLN A 29 -11.28 -8.42 -9.37
CA GLN A 29 -10.67 -9.48 -8.58
C GLN A 29 -11.69 -10.12 -7.62
N MET A 30 -12.57 -9.32 -7.00
CA MET A 30 -13.70 -9.86 -6.23
C MET A 30 -14.60 -10.77 -7.10
N PHE A 31 -14.92 -10.34 -8.32
CA PHE A 31 -15.81 -11.09 -9.20
C PHE A 31 -15.21 -12.40 -9.70
N MET A 32 -13.90 -12.51 -9.88
CA MET A 32 -13.27 -13.79 -10.24
C MET A 32 -13.46 -14.84 -9.13
N HIS A 33 -13.43 -14.46 -7.84
CA HIS A 33 -13.73 -15.39 -6.74
C HIS A 33 -15.15 -15.92 -6.84
N LEU A 34 -16.15 -15.07 -7.12
CA LEU A 34 -17.53 -15.48 -7.28
C LEU A 34 -17.70 -16.45 -8.46
N LYS A 35 -17.03 -16.19 -9.59
CA LYS A 35 -17.08 -17.04 -10.78
C LYS A 35 -16.39 -18.40 -10.56
N ALA A 36 -15.25 -18.41 -9.87
CA ALA A 36 -14.56 -19.62 -9.50
C ALA A 36 -15.41 -20.49 -8.55
N PHE A 37 -15.99 -19.89 -7.52
CA PHE A 37 -16.90 -20.56 -6.60
C PHE A 37 -18.15 -21.10 -7.32
N GLU A 38 -18.79 -20.29 -8.17
CA GLU A 38 -19.97 -20.71 -8.94
C GLU A 38 -19.67 -21.95 -9.79
N ALA A 39 -18.51 -21.98 -10.46
CA ALA A 39 -18.09 -23.11 -11.27
C ALA A 39 -17.92 -24.39 -10.43
N MET A 40 -17.21 -24.31 -9.33
CA MET A 40 -16.99 -25.45 -8.43
C MET A 40 -18.26 -25.94 -7.75
N TYR A 41 -19.12 -25.00 -7.32
CA TYR A 41 -20.41 -25.36 -6.70
C TYR A 41 -21.32 -26.10 -7.69
N LYS A 42 -21.45 -25.58 -8.92
CA LYS A 42 -22.27 -26.20 -9.97
C LYS A 42 -21.74 -27.54 -10.46
N SER A 43 -20.42 -27.75 -10.45
CA SER A 43 -19.80 -29.04 -10.82
C SER A 43 -19.82 -30.07 -9.69
N GLY A 44 -20.16 -29.67 -8.46
CA GLY A 44 -20.08 -30.54 -7.27
C GLY A 44 -18.66 -30.82 -6.80
N GLU A 45 -17.67 -30.02 -7.24
CA GLU A 45 -16.25 -30.21 -6.92
C GLU A 45 -15.73 -29.32 -5.77
N LEU A 46 -16.63 -28.57 -5.11
CA LEU A 46 -16.23 -27.73 -3.98
C LEU A 46 -15.73 -28.57 -2.80
N SER A 47 -14.46 -28.42 -2.47
CA SER A 47 -13.74 -29.27 -1.50
C SER A 47 -13.65 -28.70 -0.10
N CYS A 48 -14.13 -27.48 0.13
CA CYS A 48 -14.08 -26.80 1.42
C CYS A 48 -15.30 -25.88 1.62
N ASN A 49 -15.53 -25.43 2.84
CA ASN A 49 -16.49 -24.37 3.11
C ASN A 49 -15.91 -23.03 2.69
N VAL A 50 -16.74 -22.17 2.11
CA VAL A 50 -16.35 -20.84 1.67
C VAL A 50 -17.29 -19.79 2.28
N LYS A 51 -16.71 -18.79 2.89
CA LYS A 51 -17.41 -17.58 3.35
C LYS A 51 -16.94 -16.41 2.52
N PHE A 52 -17.86 -15.58 2.09
CA PHE A 52 -17.55 -14.31 1.41
C PHE A 52 -17.85 -13.16 2.37
N MET A 53 -16.89 -12.25 2.49
CA MET A 53 -17.06 -10.99 3.17
C MET A 53 -16.73 -9.87 2.18
N PHE A 54 -17.70 -9.03 1.89
CA PHE A 54 -17.56 -7.89 1.00
C PHE A 54 -17.70 -6.61 1.81
N GLU A 55 -16.83 -5.65 1.57
CA GLU A 55 -16.95 -4.33 2.12
C GLU A 55 -17.02 -3.26 1.03
N GLY A 56 -17.53 -2.10 1.36
CA GLY A 56 -17.65 -0.97 0.45
C GLY A 56 -16.95 0.30 0.94
N GLU A 57 -16.11 0.22 1.96
CA GLU A 57 -15.43 1.36 2.58
C GLU A 57 -13.90 1.30 2.48
N GLU A 58 -13.33 0.32 1.75
CA GLU A 58 -11.86 0.13 1.69
C GLU A 58 -11.17 1.42 1.25
N GLU A 59 -11.60 2.01 0.14
CA GLU A 59 -11.05 3.21 -0.48
C GLU A 59 -11.17 4.50 0.36
N VAL A 60 -11.94 4.43 1.43
CA VAL A 60 -12.11 5.55 2.39
C VAL A 60 -11.62 5.19 3.80
N GLY A 61 -10.89 4.06 3.93
CA GLY A 61 -10.19 3.66 5.15
C GLY A 61 -10.99 2.77 6.10
N SER A 62 -12.02 2.06 5.62
CA SER A 62 -12.71 0.95 6.34
C SER A 62 -13.13 1.27 7.79
N SER A 63 -13.65 2.46 8.04
CA SER A 63 -13.86 2.98 9.41
C SER A 63 -14.81 2.13 10.28
N ASN A 64 -15.70 1.34 9.65
CA ASN A 64 -16.66 0.48 10.35
C ASN A 64 -16.23 -0.99 10.41
N LEU A 65 -15.22 -1.39 9.65
CA LEU A 65 -14.86 -2.78 9.44
C LEU A 65 -14.32 -3.44 10.71
N GLU A 66 -13.40 -2.81 11.42
CA GLU A 66 -12.84 -3.37 12.66
C GLU A 66 -13.94 -3.63 13.69
N LYS A 67 -14.87 -2.71 13.86
CA LYS A 67 -16.02 -2.89 14.75
C LYS A 67 -16.89 -4.07 14.32
N PHE A 68 -17.13 -4.22 13.00
CA PHE A 68 -17.89 -5.35 12.46
C PHE A 68 -17.18 -6.68 12.75
N VAL A 69 -15.89 -6.77 12.47
CA VAL A 69 -15.09 -8.00 12.66
C VAL A 69 -15.07 -8.39 14.16
N ARG A 70 -14.79 -7.45 15.06
CA ARG A 70 -14.78 -7.70 16.51
C ARG A 70 -16.15 -8.15 17.03
N SER A 71 -17.25 -7.68 16.42
CA SER A 71 -18.62 -8.06 16.83
C SER A 71 -19.11 -9.37 16.22
N ASN A 72 -18.41 -9.94 15.23
CA ASN A 72 -18.85 -11.08 14.46
C ASN A 72 -17.78 -12.21 14.38
N VAL A 73 -16.93 -12.35 15.40
CA VAL A 73 -15.81 -13.30 15.41
C VAL A 73 -16.28 -14.73 15.09
N GLU A 74 -17.36 -15.22 15.75
CA GLU A 74 -17.89 -16.57 15.51
C GLU A 74 -18.44 -16.75 14.08
N LEU A 75 -19.09 -15.73 13.53
CA LEU A 75 -19.58 -15.76 12.15
C LEU A 75 -18.40 -15.82 11.15
N LEU A 76 -17.32 -15.11 11.43
CA LEU A 76 -16.15 -14.99 10.57
C LEU A 76 -15.11 -16.09 10.80
N LYS A 77 -15.32 -16.98 11.76
CA LYS A 77 -14.41 -18.10 12.04
C LYS A 77 -14.13 -18.92 10.78
N ALA A 78 -12.84 -19.09 10.47
CA ALA A 78 -12.34 -19.82 9.30
C ALA A 78 -10.96 -20.41 9.63
N ASP A 79 -10.31 -21.06 8.68
CA ASP A 79 -8.95 -21.58 8.82
C ASP A 79 -7.93 -20.66 8.17
N VAL A 80 -8.33 -19.90 7.13
CA VAL A 80 -7.49 -18.98 6.37
C VAL A 80 -8.35 -17.90 5.70
N VAL A 81 -7.77 -16.74 5.47
CA VAL A 81 -8.34 -15.66 4.65
C VAL A 81 -7.62 -15.62 3.30
N LEU A 82 -8.36 -15.53 2.21
CA LEU A 82 -7.83 -15.33 0.86
C LEU A 82 -8.27 -13.96 0.35
N VAL A 83 -7.32 -13.10 0.06
CA VAL A 83 -7.54 -11.74 -0.45
C VAL A 83 -6.87 -11.58 -1.80
N SER A 84 -7.56 -11.00 -2.77
CA SER A 84 -7.03 -10.72 -4.11
C SER A 84 -6.96 -9.22 -4.40
N ASP A 85 -6.47 -8.46 -3.45
CA ASP A 85 -6.26 -7.01 -3.55
C ASP A 85 -4.76 -6.69 -3.73
N THR A 86 -4.11 -7.43 -4.62
CA THR A 86 -2.69 -7.28 -4.99
C THR A 86 -2.48 -7.65 -6.45
N GLY A 87 -1.22 -7.67 -6.90
CA GLY A 87 -0.88 -7.98 -8.29
C GLY A 87 0.13 -9.12 -8.45
N ILE A 88 0.38 -9.45 -9.72
CA ILE A 88 1.50 -10.29 -10.17
C ILE A 88 2.53 -9.44 -10.91
N ILE A 89 3.78 -9.92 -11.01
CA ILE A 89 4.85 -9.20 -11.69
C ILE A 89 4.49 -8.91 -13.15
N ASN A 90 4.05 -9.93 -13.88
CA ASN A 90 3.51 -9.79 -15.25
C ASN A 90 2.81 -11.09 -15.68
N ASN A 91 2.18 -11.07 -16.84
CA ASN A 91 1.40 -12.21 -17.37
C ASN A 91 2.22 -13.50 -17.62
N THR A 92 3.53 -13.42 -17.63
CA THR A 92 4.42 -14.57 -17.86
C THR A 92 5.24 -14.96 -16.63
N THR A 93 5.21 -14.15 -15.58
CA THR A 93 5.96 -14.35 -14.34
C THR A 93 5.03 -14.15 -13.16
N PRO A 94 4.34 -15.24 -12.70
CA PRO A 94 3.45 -15.17 -11.57
C PRO A 94 4.20 -14.85 -10.28
N SER A 95 3.55 -14.15 -9.37
CA SER A 95 4.06 -13.88 -8.03
C SER A 95 2.95 -13.95 -6.99
N ILE A 96 3.35 -14.17 -5.73
CA ILE A 96 2.43 -14.11 -4.58
C ILE A 96 2.98 -13.05 -3.65
N CYS A 97 2.12 -12.12 -3.24
CA CYS A 97 2.49 -11.10 -2.26
C CYS A 97 2.63 -11.75 -0.87
N VAL A 98 3.82 -11.69 -0.29
CA VAL A 98 4.13 -12.26 1.03
C VAL A 98 4.48 -11.20 2.06
N GLY A 99 4.27 -9.93 1.74
CA GLY A 99 4.49 -8.85 2.70
C GLY A 99 3.94 -7.53 2.22
N LEU A 100 3.38 -6.79 3.15
CA LEU A 100 2.83 -5.46 2.97
C LEU A 100 3.50 -4.50 3.94
N ARG A 101 3.68 -3.25 3.53
CA ARG A 101 4.13 -2.21 4.45
C ARG A 101 2.98 -1.74 5.33
N GLY A 102 3.32 -1.31 6.54
CA GLY A 102 2.41 -0.57 7.39
C GLY A 102 2.31 0.90 6.99
N LEU A 103 1.50 1.63 7.71
CA LEU A 103 1.24 3.06 7.48
C LEU A 103 1.12 3.81 8.79
N SER A 104 1.73 4.98 8.86
CA SER A 104 1.40 6.02 9.84
C SER A 104 1.14 7.31 9.08
N TYR A 105 -0.03 7.90 9.24
CA TYR A 105 -0.44 9.10 8.53
C TYR A 105 -0.73 10.23 9.51
N VAL A 106 -0.15 11.40 9.29
CA VAL A 106 -0.30 12.56 10.15
C VAL A 106 -0.56 13.84 9.36
N GLU A 107 -1.23 14.78 9.98
CA GLU A 107 -1.32 16.16 9.51
C GLU A 107 -0.61 17.07 10.51
N VAL A 108 0.18 18.01 10.00
CA VAL A 108 0.90 19.01 10.79
C VAL A 108 0.39 20.41 10.48
N GLU A 109 0.24 21.23 11.51
CA GLU A 109 -0.04 22.65 11.43
C GLU A 109 1.08 23.43 12.13
N VAL A 110 1.67 24.38 11.45
CA VAL A 110 2.60 25.38 12.01
C VAL A 110 1.87 26.72 12.07
N THR A 111 1.71 27.25 13.26
CA THR A 111 1.05 28.54 13.51
C THR A 111 2.09 29.59 13.94
N GLY A 112 2.16 30.70 13.22
CA GLY A 112 2.98 31.88 13.53
C GLY A 112 2.15 33.00 14.16
N PRO A 113 1.96 34.15 13.46
CA PRO A 113 1.18 35.27 13.97
C PRO A 113 -0.32 34.92 14.08
N ASN A 114 -1.07 35.74 14.80
CA ASN A 114 -2.51 35.55 15.05
C ASN A 114 -3.40 35.84 13.82
N ARG A 115 -2.86 36.37 12.73
CA ARG A 115 -3.52 36.68 11.46
C ARG A 115 -2.50 36.79 10.36
N ASP A 116 -2.97 36.79 9.12
CA ASP A 116 -2.12 37.11 7.97
C ASP A 116 -1.63 38.56 8.02
N LEU A 117 -0.35 38.77 7.69
CA LEU A 117 0.34 40.05 7.77
C LEU A 117 0.84 40.48 6.42
N HIS A 118 1.08 41.81 6.25
CA HIS A 118 1.75 42.33 5.07
C HIS A 118 3.25 42.00 5.13
N SER A 119 3.75 41.24 4.16
CA SER A 119 5.15 40.77 4.17
C SER A 119 6.18 41.88 4.10
N GLY A 120 5.86 43.03 3.44
CA GLY A 120 6.72 44.20 3.38
C GLY A 120 6.87 44.93 4.72
N LEU A 121 5.89 44.82 5.63
CA LEU A 121 5.93 45.47 6.95
C LEU A 121 6.48 44.56 8.05
N TYR A 122 6.26 43.25 7.94
CA TYR A 122 6.57 42.27 8.98
C TYR A 122 7.60 41.22 8.57
N GLY A 123 7.93 41.13 7.27
CA GLY A 123 8.94 40.22 6.76
C GLY A 123 10.32 40.50 7.36
N GLY A 124 11.02 39.44 7.77
CA GLY A 124 12.30 39.56 8.48
C GLY A 124 12.17 39.73 10.00
N ALA A 125 11.03 40.26 10.49
CA ALA A 125 10.76 40.45 11.93
C ALA A 125 9.82 39.38 12.51
N VAL A 126 8.86 38.89 11.73
CA VAL A 126 7.92 37.85 12.15
C VAL A 126 8.14 36.58 11.31
N ALA A 127 8.10 35.43 11.97
CA ALA A 127 8.28 34.15 11.31
C ALA A 127 7.18 33.89 10.26
N ASN A 128 7.58 33.42 9.09
CA ASN A 128 6.67 32.89 8.08
C ASN A 128 6.48 31.38 8.31
N PRO A 129 5.28 30.90 8.67
CA PRO A 129 5.03 29.48 8.91
C PRO A 129 5.36 28.57 7.73
N ILE A 130 5.22 29.01 6.48
CA ILE A 130 5.61 28.22 5.30
C ILE A 130 7.12 28.00 5.30
N ASN A 131 7.92 29.04 5.51
CA ASN A 131 9.38 28.92 5.55
C ASN A 131 9.85 28.03 6.69
N VAL A 132 9.19 28.10 7.86
CA VAL A 132 9.48 27.25 9.00
C VAL A 132 9.12 25.79 8.68
N LEU A 133 7.90 25.53 8.21
CA LEU A 133 7.43 24.20 7.87
C LEU A 133 8.33 23.54 6.80
N SER A 134 8.72 24.27 5.77
CA SER A 134 9.61 23.75 4.72
C SER A 134 10.98 23.33 5.27
N LYS A 135 11.56 24.11 6.18
CA LYS A 135 12.83 23.74 6.87
C LYS A 135 12.66 22.53 7.76
N MET A 136 11.56 22.45 8.52
CA MET A 136 11.26 21.29 9.37
C MET A 136 11.09 20.02 8.53
N ILE A 137 10.35 20.08 7.43
CA ILE A 137 10.19 18.95 6.51
C ILE A 137 11.54 18.53 5.92
N ALA A 138 12.33 19.47 5.41
CA ALA A 138 13.66 19.17 4.83
C ALA A 138 14.58 18.48 5.82
N SER A 139 14.45 18.76 7.12
CA SER A 139 15.27 18.13 8.17
C SER A 139 14.85 16.70 8.54
N LEU A 140 13.72 16.20 8.02
CA LEU A 140 13.26 14.83 8.27
C LEU A 140 14.03 13.76 7.48
N HIS A 141 14.88 14.17 6.53
CA HIS A 141 15.72 13.24 5.76
C HIS A 141 17.20 13.65 5.89
N ASN A 142 18.04 12.63 5.93
CA ASN A 142 19.48 12.78 5.76
C ASN A 142 19.85 12.76 4.28
N GLU A 143 21.08 13.18 3.95
CA GLU A 143 21.60 13.20 2.58
C GLU A 143 21.64 11.82 1.91
N ASN A 144 21.80 10.76 2.70
CA ASN A 144 21.80 9.36 2.24
C ASN A 144 20.38 8.76 2.09
N GLY A 145 19.32 9.57 2.15
CA GLY A 145 17.93 9.14 2.01
C GLY A 145 17.30 8.50 3.24
N THR A 146 18.02 8.37 4.36
CA THR A 146 17.44 7.84 5.59
C THR A 146 16.57 8.87 6.30
N ILE A 147 15.55 8.39 7.04
CA ILE A 147 14.65 9.25 7.83
C ILE A 147 15.37 9.69 9.11
N ASN A 148 15.43 11.00 9.32
CA ASN A 148 16.14 11.63 10.44
C ASN A 148 15.22 11.88 11.65
N ILE A 149 14.58 10.81 12.13
CA ILE A 149 13.77 10.82 13.36
C ILE A 149 14.42 9.86 14.34
N PRO A 150 14.90 10.32 15.51
CA PRO A 150 15.54 9.44 16.51
C PRO A 150 14.64 8.26 16.90
N GLY A 151 15.18 7.05 16.81
CA GLY A 151 14.46 5.82 17.14
C GLY A 151 13.58 5.25 16.01
N PHE A 152 13.47 5.92 14.86
CA PHE A 152 12.63 5.49 13.75
C PHE A 152 12.98 4.08 13.24
N TYR A 153 14.25 3.75 13.20
CA TYR A 153 14.75 2.46 12.69
C TYR A 153 14.94 1.39 13.77
N ASN A 154 14.66 1.67 15.06
CA ASN A 154 15.00 0.75 16.16
C ASN A 154 14.32 -0.63 16.03
N ASP A 155 13.15 -0.69 15.43
CA ASP A 155 12.38 -1.93 15.29
C ASP A 155 12.45 -2.49 13.86
N VAL A 156 13.22 -1.86 12.97
CA VAL A 156 13.41 -2.36 11.60
C VAL A 156 14.26 -3.62 11.63
N ILE A 157 13.70 -4.72 11.14
CA ILE A 157 14.43 -5.98 10.99
C ILE A 157 15.20 -5.94 9.68
N GLU A 158 16.51 -6.08 9.77
CA GLU A 158 17.35 -6.18 8.58
C GLU A 158 17.05 -7.48 7.82
N VAL A 159 16.75 -7.32 6.55
CA VAL A 159 16.50 -8.46 5.66
C VAL A 159 17.80 -9.14 5.32
N SER A 160 17.85 -10.48 5.47
CA SER A 160 19.06 -11.25 5.24
C SER A 160 19.55 -11.14 3.78
N ASN A 161 20.86 -11.29 3.58
CA ASN A 161 21.42 -11.33 2.22
C ASN A 161 20.86 -12.48 1.37
N MET A 162 20.38 -13.54 2.01
CA MET A 162 19.73 -14.66 1.32
C MET A 162 18.34 -14.22 0.81
N ASP A 163 17.54 -13.58 1.66
CA ASP A 163 16.22 -13.09 1.27
C ASP A 163 16.32 -11.99 0.20
N ARG A 164 17.30 -11.08 0.33
CA ARG A 164 17.55 -10.06 -0.71
C ARG A 164 17.88 -10.70 -2.07
N LYS A 165 18.65 -11.80 -2.08
CA LYS A 165 18.94 -12.55 -3.33
C LYS A 165 17.70 -13.25 -3.88
N GLU A 166 16.84 -13.79 -3.03
CA GLU A 166 15.56 -14.38 -3.49
C GLU A 166 14.63 -13.31 -4.08
N MET A 167 14.50 -12.16 -3.42
CA MET A 167 13.73 -11.03 -3.94
C MET A 167 14.28 -10.50 -5.27
N ALA A 168 15.60 -10.50 -5.45
CA ALA A 168 16.26 -10.07 -6.68
C ALA A 168 16.00 -10.99 -7.90
N LYS A 169 15.40 -12.18 -7.70
CA LYS A 169 14.92 -13.03 -8.81
C LYS A 169 13.70 -12.45 -9.52
N ALA A 170 12.96 -11.55 -8.88
CA ALA A 170 11.88 -10.82 -9.52
C ALA A 170 12.46 -9.94 -10.64
N PRO A 171 12.02 -10.10 -11.90
CA PRO A 171 12.55 -9.29 -12.99
C PRO A 171 12.19 -7.83 -12.76
N PHE A 172 13.19 -6.96 -12.83
CA PHE A 172 13.02 -5.51 -12.74
C PHE A 172 13.97 -4.83 -13.74
N ASN A 173 13.41 -4.02 -14.61
CA ASN A 173 14.18 -3.23 -15.58
C ASN A 173 14.13 -1.74 -15.16
N LEU A 174 15.20 -1.25 -14.57
CA LEU A 174 15.29 0.14 -14.12
C LEU A 174 15.10 1.15 -15.26
N SER A 175 15.61 0.86 -16.45
CA SER A 175 15.48 1.78 -17.60
C SER A 175 14.03 1.87 -18.09
N GLU A 176 13.31 0.75 -18.14
CA GLU A 176 11.88 0.74 -18.47
C GLU A 176 11.06 1.46 -17.38
N TYR A 177 11.35 1.20 -16.11
CA TYR A 177 10.72 1.89 -14.97
C TYR A 177 10.89 3.41 -15.05
N MET A 178 12.12 3.88 -15.29
CA MET A 178 12.37 5.32 -15.44
C MET A 178 11.68 5.91 -16.68
N LEU A 179 11.64 5.18 -17.78
CA LEU A 179 10.97 5.62 -19.01
C LEU A 179 9.45 5.73 -18.82
N ASP A 180 8.83 4.75 -18.17
CA ASP A 180 7.39 4.74 -17.90
C ASP A 180 6.96 5.91 -17.02
N LEU A 181 7.77 6.21 -16.00
CA LEU A 181 7.54 7.33 -15.09
C LEU A 181 8.02 8.69 -15.63
N SER A 182 8.69 8.72 -16.80
CA SER A 182 9.30 9.92 -17.39
C SER A 182 10.26 10.64 -16.42
N ILE A 183 11.11 9.86 -15.73
CA ILE A 183 12.13 10.37 -14.82
C ILE A 183 13.55 10.02 -15.28
N ASP A 184 14.52 10.88 -14.99
CA ASP A 184 15.92 10.69 -15.37
C ASP A 184 16.72 9.89 -14.35
N ASN A 185 16.29 9.87 -13.09
CA ASN A 185 16.96 9.16 -11.98
C ASN A 185 15.97 8.69 -10.94
N VAL A 186 16.34 7.63 -10.21
CA VAL A 186 15.62 7.17 -9.01
C VAL A 186 16.19 7.81 -7.75
N HIS A 187 15.38 7.93 -6.72
CA HIS A 187 15.72 8.49 -5.42
C HIS A 187 15.46 7.47 -4.29
N GLY A 188 16.06 7.67 -3.13
CA GLY A 188 15.77 6.94 -1.90
C GLY A 188 17.01 6.53 -1.14
N GLU A 189 16.86 5.66 -0.15
CA GLU A 189 17.90 5.26 0.79
C GLU A 189 19.08 4.55 0.10
N ASP A 190 20.30 4.99 0.41
CA ASP A 190 21.52 4.42 -0.16
C ASP A 190 21.73 2.95 0.26
N GLY A 191 22.34 2.18 -0.63
CA GLY A 191 22.62 0.75 -0.39
C GLY A 191 21.45 -0.20 -0.68
N PHE A 192 20.31 0.33 -1.15
CA PHE A 192 19.13 -0.45 -1.50
C PHE A 192 18.72 -0.20 -2.96
N THR A 193 18.26 -1.26 -3.62
CA THR A 193 17.67 -1.19 -4.96
C THR A 193 16.29 -0.52 -4.92
N THR A 194 15.77 -0.09 -6.08
CA THR A 194 14.44 0.51 -6.18
C THR A 194 13.35 -0.40 -5.59
N ASN A 195 13.37 -1.70 -5.92
CA ASN A 195 12.42 -2.67 -5.38
C ASN A 195 12.54 -2.84 -3.86
N GLU A 196 13.76 -2.82 -3.31
CA GLU A 196 13.98 -2.90 -1.87
C GLU A 196 13.48 -1.65 -1.15
N ARG A 197 13.72 -0.46 -1.71
CA ARG A 197 13.20 0.81 -1.17
C ARG A 197 11.68 0.81 -1.10
N ASN A 198 11.02 0.23 -2.09
CA ASN A 198 9.56 0.17 -2.17
C ASN A 198 8.93 -0.95 -1.33
N SER A 199 9.70 -1.91 -0.82
CA SER A 199 9.16 -3.12 -0.18
C SER A 199 9.67 -3.42 1.22
N ILE A 200 10.98 -3.27 1.46
CA ILE A 200 11.62 -3.66 2.73
C ILE A 200 12.24 -2.50 3.50
N ARG A 201 12.15 -1.26 2.96
CA ARG A 201 12.59 -0.07 3.67
C ARG A 201 11.41 0.83 4.01
N PRO A 202 11.42 1.47 5.20
CA PRO A 202 10.41 2.46 5.52
C PRO A 202 10.64 3.75 4.74
N THR A 203 9.57 4.50 4.48
CA THR A 203 9.64 5.80 3.79
C THR A 203 8.87 6.87 4.55
N LEU A 204 9.18 8.13 4.27
CA LEU A 204 8.44 9.30 4.74
C LEU A 204 8.22 10.23 3.55
N ASP A 205 6.96 10.50 3.23
CA ASP A 205 6.57 11.30 2.08
C ASP A 205 5.58 12.40 2.47
N VAL A 206 5.74 13.58 1.85
CA VAL A 206 4.81 14.69 2.00
C VAL A 206 3.75 14.57 0.90
N ASN A 207 2.52 14.22 1.29
CA ASN A 207 1.41 14.00 0.36
C ASN A 207 0.67 15.28 0.00
N GLY A 208 0.83 16.33 0.81
CA GLY A 208 0.25 17.64 0.56
C GLY A 208 0.90 18.70 1.44
N ILE A 209 1.05 19.90 0.91
CA ILE A 209 1.53 21.09 1.64
C ILE A 209 0.73 22.31 1.18
N TRP A 210 0.28 23.12 2.13
CA TRP A 210 -0.48 24.34 1.80
C TRP A 210 -0.32 25.42 2.87
N GLY A 211 -0.62 26.65 2.46
CA GLY A 211 -0.58 27.85 3.26
C GLY A 211 -0.39 29.09 2.39
N GLY A 212 -0.62 30.26 2.94
CA GLY A 212 -0.50 31.51 2.22
C GLY A 212 -1.53 31.71 1.11
N TYR A 213 -1.19 32.54 0.12
CA TYR A 213 -2.06 32.86 -0.99
C TYR A 213 -1.85 31.91 -2.17
N ILE A 214 -2.91 31.22 -2.57
CA ILE A 214 -2.90 30.25 -3.68
C ILE A 214 -3.78 30.70 -4.87
N GLY A 215 -4.38 31.89 -4.79
CA GLY A 215 -5.19 32.44 -5.89
C GLY A 215 -4.34 33.01 -7.04
N GLN A 216 -5.02 33.40 -8.11
CA GLN A 216 -4.36 34.01 -9.26
C GLN A 216 -3.74 35.37 -8.91
N GLY A 217 -2.57 35.66 -9.47
CA GLY A 217 -1.82 36.92 -9.26
C GLY A 217 -0.94 36.89 -8.01
N ALA A 218 -0.34 38.02 -7.69
CA ALA A 218 0.56 38.19 -6.55
C ALA A 218 -0.15 38.81 -5.34
N LYS A 219 0.19 38.31 -4.14
CA LYS A 219 -0.23 38.87 -2.86
C LYS A 219 0.94 38.88 -1.89
N THR A 220 1.34 40.05 -1.40
CA THR A 220 2.45 40.19 -0.44
C THR A 220 2.00 39.86 0.96
N VAL A 221 1.72 38.57 1.22
CA VAL A 221 1.21 38.03 2.49
C VAL A 221 2.28 37.23 3.22
N LEU A 222 2.35 37.39 4.54
CA LEU A 222 2.98 36.49 5.48
C LEU A 222 1.84 35.76 6.17
N PRO A 223 1.61 34.46 5.89
CA PRO A 223 0.46 33.76 6.41
C PRO A 223 0.56 33.51 7.90
N SER A 224 -0.59 33.33 8.54
CA SER A 224 -0.67 32.96 9.97
C SER A 224 -0.40 31.48 10.22
N LYS A 225 -0.66 30.62 9.21
CA LYS A 225 -0.53 29.17 9.32
C LYS A 225 0.04 28.54 8.05
N ALA A 226 0.67 27.39 8.22
CA ALA A 226 1.04 26.47 7.15
C ALA A 226 0.75 25.03 7.58
N HIS A 227 0.44 24.17 6.61
CA HIS A 227 0.03 22.79 6.87
C HIS A 227 0.76 21.82 5.94
N ALA A 228 0.94 20.58 6.41
CA ALA A 228 1.33 19.48 5.55
C ALA A 228 0.67 18.18 5.98
N LYS A 229 0.41 17.32 5.01
CA LYS A 229 0.02 15.92 5.18
C LYS A 229 1.23 15.05 4.91
N ILE A 230 1.54 14.16 5.83
CA ILE A 230 2.76 13.34 5.79
C ILE A 230 2.39 11.89 6.06
N SER A 231 2.80 11.00 5.18
CA SER A 231 2.69 9.57 5.37
C SER A 231 4.06 8.93 5.59
N MET A 232 4.10 7.96 6.47
CA MET A 232 5.26 7.12 6.71
C MET A 232 4.86 5.68 6.39
N ARG A 233 5.49 5.07 5.37
CA ARG A 233 5.33 3.65 5.12
C ARG A 233 6.26 2.90 6.04
N LEU A 234 5.72 1.92 6.75
CA LEU A 234 6.41 1.18 7.79
C LEU A 234 6.74 -0.24 7.31
N VAL A 235 7.86 -0.77 7.77
CA VAL A 235 8.17 -2.18 7.51
C VAL A 235 7.68 -3.05 8.67
N PRO A 236 7.52 -4.37 8.47
CA PRO A 236 7.11 -5.28 9.53
C PRO A 236 7.94 -5.10 10.81
N ASN A 237 7.27 -5.24 11.96
CA ASN A 237 7.80 -5.00 13.30
C ASN A 237 7.86 -3.53 13.77
N GLN A 238 7.68 -2.55 12.86
CA GLN A 238 7.46 -1.17 13.29
C GLN A 238 6.00 -0.98 13.70
N SER A 239 5.75 -0.49 14.91
CA SER A 239 4.40 -0.13 15.36
C SER A 239 4.02 1.25 14.82
N SER A 240 2.85 1.32 14.18
CA SER A 240 2.27 2.56 13.66
C SER A 240 2.08 3.61 14.75
N GLU A 241 1.59 3.21 15.92
CA GLU A 241 1.42 4.10 17.08
C GLU A 241 2.77 4.62 17.58
N LYS A 242 3.77 3.74 17.75
CA LYS A 242 5.11 4.13 18.19
C LYS A 242 5.75 5.12 17.22
N ILE A 243 5.69 4.85 15.91
CA ILE A 243 6.26 5.75 14.89
C ILE A 243 5.52 7.09 14.87
N THR A 244 4.19 7.09 14.96
CA THR A 244 3.39 8.33 15.09
C THR A 244 3.85 9.16 16.29
N ASN A 245 4.10 8.53 17.44
CA ASN A 245 4.54 9.22 18.64
C ASN A 245 6.00 9.73 18.52
N LEU A 246 6.89 8.98 17.88
CA LEU A 246 8.26 9.43 17.58
C LEU A 246 8.24 10.65 16.64
N PHE A 247 7.47 10.58 15.56
CA PHE A 247 7.27 11.71 14.65
C PHE A 247 6.76 12.95 15.40
N LYS A 248 5.68 12.81 16.15
CA LYS A 248 5.06 13.91 16.91
C LYS A 248 6.02 14.56 17.90
N SER A 249 6.78 13.75 18.61
CA SER A 249 7.77 14.23 19.57
C SER A 249 8.93 14.94 18.89
N HIS A 250 9.47 14.35 17.83
CA HIS A 250 10.58 14.92 17.07
C HIS A 250 10.14 16.22 16.38
N PHE A 251 8.99 16.22 15.69
CA PHE A 251 8.50 17.38 14.94
C PHE A 251 8.23 18.58 15.86
N LYS A 252 7.73 18.35 17.07
CA LYS A 252 7.61 19.39 18.09
C LYS A 252 8.97 19.88 18.61
N LYS A 253 9.93 18.97 18.76
CA LYS A 253 11.29 19.29 19.28
C LYS A 253 12.08 20.17 18.31
N ILE A 254 11.97 19.94 17.00
CA ILE A 254 12.67 20.73 15.99
C ILE A 254 11.98 22.06 15.65
N ALA A 255 10.79 22.28 16.20
CA ALA A 255 10.07 23.52 16.00
C ALA A 255 10.78 24.69 16.73
N PRO A 256 11.02 25.82 16.05
CA PRO A 256 11.54 27.01 16.72
C PRO A 256 10.53 27.56 17.73
N GLU A 257 11.02 28.19 18.81
CA GLU A 257 10.19 28.74 19.90
C GLU A 257 9.17 29.81 19.46
N TYR A 258 9.40 30.46 18.33
CA TYR A 258 8.55 31.53 17.79
C TYR A 258 7.37 31.04 16.95
N VAL A 259 7.12 29.72 16.88
CA VAL A 259 5.92 29.14 16.26
C VAL A 259 5.29 28.11 17.17
N LYS A 260 4.00 27.81 16.91
CA LYS A 260 3.30 26.68 17.55
C LYS A 260 3.11 25.57 16.56
N VAL A 261 3.31 24.32 16.99
CA VAL A 261 3.13 23.13 16.16
C VAL A 261 2.07 22.23 16.75
N LYS A 262 1.11 21.84 15.89
CA LYS A 262 0.12 20.81 16.16
C LYS A 262 0.37 19.65 15.21
N VAL A 263 0.41 18.42 15.73
CA VAL A 263 0.45 17.18 14.94
C VAL A 263 -0.81 16.40 15.27
N THR A 264 -1.60 16.13 14.23
CA THR A 264 -2.86 15.38 14.32
C THR A 264 -2.65 14.03 13.64
N PRO A 265 -2.67 12.91 14.37
CA PRO A 265 -2.69 11.59 13.77
C PRO A 265 -3.99 11.38 12.99
N HIS A 266 -3.89 10.68 11.87
CA HIS A 266 -5.01 10.14 11.12
C HIS A 266 -5.07 8.62 11.30
N HIS A 267 -5.18 7.87 10.21
CA HIS A 267 -5.19 6.41 10.23
C HIS A 267 -3.77 5.83 10.14
N GLY A 268 -3.65 4.59 10.50
CA GLY A 268 -2.42 3.82 10.42
C GLY A 268 -2.71 2.33 10.52
N GLY A 269 -1.68 1.52 10.32
CA GLY A 269 -1.77 0.07 10.44
C GLY A 269 -0.38 -0.55 10.40
N GLU A 270 -0.29 -1.77 10.90
CA GLU A 270 0.96 -2.51 10.97
C GLU A 270 1.32 -3.10 9.60
N GLY A 271 2.61 -3.35 9.38
CA GLY A 271 3.07 -4.16 8.24
C GLY A 271 2.93 -5.64 8.54
N VAL A 272 2.86 -6.46 7.51
CA VAL A 272 2.73 -7.90 7.65
C VAL A 272 3.72 -8.65 6.76
N VAL A 273 4.18 -9.82 7.25
CA VAL A 273 4.92 -10.82 6.44
C VAL A 273 4.26 -12.17 6.61
N ILE A 274 3.96 -12.80 5.49
CA ILE A 274 3.35 -14.13 5.41
C ILE A 274 4.49 -15.14 5.22
N PRO A 275 4.64 -16.13 6.14
CA PRO A 275 5.66 -17.16 6.00
C PRO A 275 5.44 -18.01 4.75
N THR A 276 6.51 -18.28 4.00
CA THR A 276 6.43 -19.06 2.74
C THR A 276 6.38 -20.58 2.96
N ASP A 277 6.50 -21.04 4.19
CA ASP A 277 6.30 -22.42 4.64
C ASP A 277 4.89 -22.68 5.21
N PHE A 278 4.05 -21.63 5.27
CA PHE A 278 2.68 -21.74 5.74
C PHE A 278 1.83 -22.61 4.77
N PRO A 279 1.03 -23.57 5.24
CA PRO A 279 0.30 -24.51 4.36
C PRO A 279 -0.56 -23.84 3.29
N ALA A 280 -1.27 -22.76 3.64
CA ALA A 280 -2.09 -22.04 2.66
C ALA A 280 -1.23 -21.30 1.60
N TYR A 281 -0.02 -20.83 1.96
CA TYR A 281 0.91 -20.30 0.96
C TYR A 281 1.35 -21.39 -0.01
N LEU A 282 1.66 -22.59 0.47
CA LEU A 282 2.04 -23.71 -0.38
C LEU A 282 0.88 -24.13 -1.30
N ALA A 283 -0.36 -24.11 -0.81
CA ALA A 283 -1.55 -24.35 -1.61
C ALA A 283 -1.69 -23.29 -2.74
N ALA A 284 -1.51 -22.02 -2.43
CA ALA A 284 -1.56 -20.94 -3.40
C ALA A 284 -0.41 -21.03 -4.42
N LYS A 285 0.81 -21.31 -3.95
CA LYS A 285 1.98 -21.52 -4.81
C LYS A 285 1.71 -22.64 -5.83
N ASN A 286 1.25 -23.80 -5.38
CA ASN A 286 0.95 -24.93 -6.25
C ASN A 286 -0.21 -24.63 -7.22
N ALA A 287 -1.21 -23.87 -6.79
CA ALA A 287 -2.31 -23.44 -7.65
C ALA A 287 -1.81 -22.53 -8.78
N MET A 288 -1.00 -21.52 -8.46
CA MET A 288 -0.40 -20.65 -9.48
C MET A 288 0.57 -21.40 -10.40
N GLU A 289 1.38 -22.31 -9.86
CA GLU A 289 2.29 -23.14 -10.68
C GLU A 289 1.50 -23.99 -11.67
N THR A 290 0.38 -24.56 -11.27
CA THR A 290 -0.50 -25.34 -12.14
C THR A 290 -1.06 -24.49 -13.28
N THR A 291 -1.53 -23.28 -12.99
CA THR A 291 -2.24 -22.45 -13.97
C THR A 291 -1.33 -21.60 -14.86
N PHE A 292 -0.18 -21.20 -14.36
CA PHE A 292 0.80 -20.42 -15.12
C PHE A 292 1.94 -21.26 -15.73
N GLY A 293 2.08 -22.54 -15.30
CA GLY A 293 3.19 -23.42 -15.73
C GLY A 293 4.57 -22.98 -15.19
N LYS A 294 4.59 -22.09 -14.19
CA LYS A 294 5.80 -21.55 -13.56
C LYS A 294 5.59 -21.37 -12.07
N THR A 295 6.61 -21.68 -11.28
CA THR A 295 6.62 -21.43 -9.85
C THR A 295 6.54 -19.92 -9.59
N PRO A 296 5.54 -19.45 -8.81
CA PRO A 296 5.41 -18.02 -8.49
C PRO A 296 6.56 -17.53 -7.60
N ILE A 297 6.97 -16.29 -7.82
CA ILE A 297 8.00 -15.63 -7.02
C ILE A 297 7.33 -14.98 -5.80
N PRO A 298 7.82 -15.21 -4.57
CA PRO A 298 7.37 -14.45 -3.41
C PRO A 298 7.88 -13.01 -3.51
N VAL A 299 6.96 -12.03 -3.43
CA VAL A 299 7.27 -10.60 -3.50
C VAL A 299 6.74 -9.86 -2.30
N ARG A 300 7.35 -8.73 -1.95
CA ARG A 300 6.79 -7.80 -0.96
C ARG A 300 6.30 -6.56 -1.67
N SER A 301 5.08 -6.14 -1.35
CA SER A 301 4.48 -4.92 -1.89
C SER A 301 4.80 -3.70 -1.02
N GLY A 302 4.88 -2.55 -1.68
CA GLY A 302 4.97 -1.25 -1.01
C GLY A 302 3.65 -0.73 -0.45
N GLY A 303 2.53 -1.32 -0.88
CA GLY A 303 1.19 -0.98 -0.42
C GLY A 303 0.92 -1.43 1.01
N SER A 304 -0.15 -0.90 1.58
CA SER A 304 -0.65 -1.25 2.92
C SER A 304 -2.11 -1.66 2.80
N ILE A 305 -2.45 -2.80 3.36
CA ILE A 305 -3.83 -3.30 3.49
C ILE A 305 -4.07 -3.51 4.99
N PRO A 306 -4.51 -2.49 5.74
CA PRO A 306 -4.56 -2.51 7.20
C PRO A 306 -5.46 -3.61 7.79
N ILE A 307 -6.41 -4.11 7.02
CA ILE A 307 -7.31 -5.20 7.44
C ILE A 307 -6.55 -6.52 7.60
N VAL A 308 -5.47 -6.76 6.88
CA VAL A 308 -4.72 -8.04 6.93
C VAL A 308 -4.15 -8.30 8.32
N PRO A 309 -3.35 -7.41 8.94
CA PRO A 309 -2.91 -7.59 10.31
C PRO A 309 -4.08 -7.58 11.32
N MET A 310 -5.15 -6.86 11.07
CA MET A 310 -6.33 -6.85 11.94
C MET A 310 -7.05 -8.20 11.96
N PHE A 311 -7.13 -8.91 10.84
CA PHE A 311 -7.66 -10.28 10.81
C PHE A 311 -6.80 -11.24 11.64
N GLU A 312 -5.48 -11.13 11.59
CA GLU A 312 -4.60 -11.94 12.43
C GLU A 312 -4.78 -11.59 13.93
N GLU A 313 -4.86 -10.31 14.27
CA GLU A 313 -5.06 -9.86 15.66
C GLU A 313 -6.41 -10.29 16.23
N VAL A 314 -7.51 -10.08 15.50
CA VAL A 314 -8.87 -10.24 16.03
C VAL A 314 -9.40 -11.65 15.86
N LEU A 315 -9.12 -12.28 14.72
CA LEU A 315 -9.66 -13.59 14.36
C LEU A 315 -8.64 -14.72 14.51
N GLY A 316 -7.36 -14.39 14.71
CA GLY A 316 -6.27 -15.38 14.69
C GLY A 316 -6.03 -16.00 13.30
N LEU A 317 -6.53 -15.37 12.23
CA LEU A 317 -6.49 -15.88 10.87
C LEU A 317 -5.33 -15.29 10.08
N LYS A 318 -4.52 -16.15 9.49
CA LYS A 318 -3.51 -15.71 8.51
C LYS A 318 -4.17 -15.49 7.14
N THR A 319 -3.68 -14.47 6.44
CA THR A 319 -4.18 -14.10 5.11
C THR A 319 -3.21 -14.54 4.03
N ILE A 320 -3.72 -15.04 2.92
CA ILE A 320 -2.98 -15.24 1.67
C ILE A 320 -3.37 -14.12 0.71
N LEU A 321 -2.38 -13.41 0.18
CA LEU A 321 -2.54 -12.31 -0.78
C LEU A 321 -2.29 -12.86 -2.19
N LEU A 322 -3.37 -13.28 -2.85
CA LEU A 322 -3.34 -13.94 -4.15
C LEU A 322 -4.01 -13.04 -5.20
N GLY A 323 -3.35 -11.96 -5.56
CA GLY A 323 -3.83 -11.00 -6.55
C GLY A 323 -3.39 -11.32 -7.98
N PHE A 324 -4.03 -10.66 -8.96
CA PHE A 324 -3.81 -10.87 -10.38
C PHE A 324 -3.70 -9.56 -11.18
N GLY A 325 -3.77 -8.40 -10.53
CA GLY A 325 -3.54 -7.09 -11.15
C GLY A 325 -2.11 -6.92 -11.64
N LEU A 326 -1.89 -5.94 -12.51
CA LEU A 326 -0.57 -5.52 -12.99
C LEU A 326 -0.33 -4.06 -12.63
N ASP A 327 0.91 -3.66 -12.43
CA ASP A 327 1.27 -2.24 -12.24
C ASP A 327 0.78 -1.38 -13.42
N SER A 328 0.73 -1.96 -14.62
CA SER A 328 0.22 -1.30 -15.83
C SER A 328 -1.29 -1.11 -15.86
N ASP A 329 -2.03 -1.71 -14.93
CA ASP A 329 -3.50 -1.54 -14.83
C ASP A 329 -3.90 -0.20 -14.22
N VAL A 330 -2.90 0.59 -13.78
CA VAL A 330 -2.98 1.99 -13.34
C VAL A 330 -4.09 2.25 -12.32
N ILE A 331 -4.18 1.41 -11.30
CA ILE A 331 -5.10 1.61 -10.16
C ILE A 331 -4.94 3.02 -9.57
N HIS A 332 -6.00 3.61 -9.02
CA HIS A 332 -6.06 4.98 -8.49
C HIS A 332 -5.73 6.09 -9.51
N SER A 333 -5.65 5.75 -10.81
CA SER A 333 -5.33 6.69 -11.89
C SER A 333 -6.40 6.71 -12.99
N PRO A 334 -6.39 7.71 -13.89
CA PRO A 334 -7.23 7.67 -15.08
C PRO A 334 -6.92 6.46 -15.95
N ASN A 335 -7.96 5.88 -16.58
CA ASN A 335 -7.87 4.68 -17.44
C ASN A 335 -7.51 3.39 -16.70
N GLU A 336 -7.84 3.28 -15.42
CA GLU A 336 -7.79 2.00 -14.72
C GLU A 336 -8.44 0.90 -15.55
N HIS A 337 -7.81 -0.27 -15.60
CA HIS A 337 -8.31 -1.40 -16.34
C HIS A 337 -7.85 -2.73 -15.72
N PHE A 338 -8.53 -3.80 -16.09
CA PHE A 338 -8.16 -5.16 -15.67
C PHE A 338 -8.13 -6.09 -16.89
N GLY A 339 -7.01 -6.79 -17.08
CA GLY A 339 -6.82 -7.69 -18.20
C GLY A 339 -7.75 -8.89 -18.17
N LEU A 340 -8.39 -9.23 -19.30
CA LEU A 340 -9.22 -10.44 -19.40
C LEU A 340 -8.39 -11.72 -19.14
N PHE A 341 -7.13 -11.75 -19.59
CA PHE A 341 -6.21 -12.83 -19.25
C PHE A 341 -6.09 -13.01 -17.73
N ASN A 342 -5.86 -11.92 -17.00
CA ASN A 342 -5.69 -11.91 -15.55
C ASN A 342 -6.97 -12.35 -14.83
N PHE A 343 -8.11 -11.84 -15.28
CA PHE A 343 -9.42 -12.23 -14.78
C PHE A 343 -9.69 -13.74 -14.93
N TYR A 344 -9.44 -14.31 -16.11
CA TYR A 344 -9.61 -15.74 -16.34
C TYR A 344 -8.58 -16.59 -15.60
N LYS A 345 -7.32 -16.11 -15.47
CA LYS A 345 -6.29 -16.79 -14.66
C LYS A 345 -6.69 -16.83 -13.19
N GLY A 346 -7.31 -15.82 -12.65
CA GLY A 346 -7.86 -15.84 -11.30
C GLY A 346 -8.97 -16.90 -11.14
N ILE A 347 -9.94 -16.93 -12.08
CA ILE A 347 -11.01 -17.94 -12.08
C ILE A 347 -10.44 -19.37 -12.18
N GLU A 348 -9.37 -19.57 -12.93
CA GLU A 348 -8.70 -20.86 -13.07
C GLU A 348 -7.90 -21.23 -11.80
N THR A 349 -7.22 -20.28 -11.16
CA THR A 349 -6.30 -20.53 -10.03
C THR A 349 -7.03 -20.77 -8.71
N ILE A 350 -8.11 -20.06 -8.42
CA ILE A 350 -8.83 -20.14 -7.14
C ILE A 350 -9.37 -21.57 -6.87
N PRO A 351 -9.98 -22.30 -7.82
CA PRO A 351 -10.36 -23.70 -7.63
C PRO A 351 -9.19 -24.61 -7.25
N HIS A 352 -8.03 -24.41 -7.87
CA HIS A 352 -6.83 -25.16 -7.51
C HIS A 352 -6.37 -24.85 -6.09
N PHE A 353 -6.45 -23.58 -5.67
CA PHE A 353 -6.16 -23.23 -4.29
C PHE A 353 -7.08 -23.95 -3.30
N TYR A 354 -8.39 -23.95 -3.54
CA TYR A 354 -9.35 -24.65 -2.66
C TYR A 354 -9.05 -26.16 -2.55
N LYS A 355 -8.81 -26.82 -3.69
CA LYS A 355 -8.46 -28.26 -3.72
C LYS A 355 -7.14 -28.54 -3.01
N ASN A 356 -6.11 -27.75 -3.30
CA ASN A 356 -4.78 -27.92 -2.70
C ASN A 356 -4.83 -27.70 -1.18
N TYR A 357 -5.52 -26.65 -0.74
CA TYR A 357 -5.63 -26.33 0.68
C TYR A 357 -6.42 -27.42 1.44
N ALA A 358 -7.57 -27.85 0.92
CA ALA A 358 -8.34 -28.93 1.51
C ALA A 358 -7.51 -30.22 1.66
N ASN A 359 -6.70 -30.58 0.67
CA ASN A 359 -5.82 -31.75 0.71
C ASN A 359 -4.67 -31.65 1.74
N LEU A 360 -4.22 -30.44 2.05
CA LEU A 360 -3.18 -30.23 3.07
C LEU A 360 -3.72 -30.27 4.50
N MET A 361 -5.03 -30.11 4.67
CA MET A 361 -5.70 -30.11 5.98
C MET A 361 -6.28 -31.48 6.36
N LEU A 362 -6.28 -32.44 5.41
CA LEU A 362 -6.63 -33.86 5.64
C LEU A 362 -5.42 -34.67 6.12
#